data_bf16ec1c131cf7be8dca8b08eb3d245c
#
_entry.id   bf16ec1c131cf7be8dca8b08eb3d245c
#
_cell.length_a   1.000
_cell.length_b   1.000
_cell.length_c   1.000
_cell.angle_alpha   90.00
_cell.angle_beta   90.00
_cell.angle_gamma   90.00
#
_symmetry.space_group_name_H-M   'P 1'
#
loop_
_entity.id
_entity.type
_entity.pdbx_description
1 polymer ?
#
loop_
_entity_poly.entity_id
_entity_poly.type
_entity_poly.pdbx_seq_one_letter_code
_entity_poly.pdbx_strand_id
1 'polypeptide(L)'
;MFFFLSIFWAYFHSSLAPAIELGGEWPPKGIEPVDASEVPTANTTILLSSGSAVTVSHHSLVNQLIDWANYGSVATIILAILFTGLQVLEYLGVSYTITDSVFGTTFFMATGLIIGSFILIFMIIFY
;
A
#
# COMPACT_ATOMS: atom_id res chain seq x y z
N MET A 1 2.33 -0.78 -14.52
CA MET A 1 0.91 -1.18 -14.36
C MET A 1 0.72 -2.68 -14.35
N PHE A 2 1.21 -3.44 -15.34
CA PHE A 2 1.05 -4.90 -15.38
C PHE A 2 1.75 -5.61 -14.23
N PHE A 3 2.92 -5.15 -13.81
CA PHE A 3 3.61 -5.70 -12.64
C PHE A 3 2.76 -5.57 -11.36
N PHE A 4 2.14 -4.42 -11.18
CA PHE A 4 1.25 -4.16 -10.05
C PHE A 4 0.03 -5.08 -10.07
N LEU A 5 -0.60 -5.23 -11.25
CA LEU A 5 -1.74 -6.12 -11.43
C LEU A 5 -1.38 -7.59 -11.20
N SER A 6 -0.16 -8.01 -11.54
CA SER A 6 0.28 -9.40 -11.35
C SER A 6 0.35 -9.79 -9.87
N ILE A 7 0.73 -8.87 -8.99
CA ILE A 7 0.77 -9.09 -7.54
C ILE A 7 -0.65 -9.33 -7.00
N PHE A 8 -1.60 -8.48 -7.40
CA PHE A 8 -3.01 -8.68 -7.02
C PHE A 8 -3.58 -9.97 -7.59
N TRP A 9 -3.24 -10.32 -8.81
CA TRP A 9 -3.65 -11.59 -9.40
C TRP A 9 -3.15 -12.77 -8.57
N ALA A 10 -1.88 -12.77 -8.18
CA ALA A 10 -1.32 -13.84 -7.34
C ALA A 10 -2.06 -13.99 -6.01
N TYR A 11 -2.38 -12.86 -5.36
CA TYR A 11 -3.12 -12.85 -4.10
C TYR A 11 -4.52 -13.46 -4.28
N PHE A 12 -5.30 -12.98 -5.21
CA PHE A 12 -6.67 -13.44 -5.42
C PHE A 12 -6.71 -14.86 -5.97
N HIS A 13 -5.79 -15.23 -6.86
CA HIS A 13 -5.70 -16.60 -7.37
C HIS A 13 -5.48 -17.59 -6.22
N SER A 14 -4.59 -17.29 -5.30
CA SER A 14 -4.32 -18.13 -4.12
C SER A 14 -5.50 -18.18 -3.16
N SER A 15 -6.30 -17.11 -3.06
CA SER A 15 -7.43 -17.02 -2.14
C SER A 15 -8.67 -17.77 -2.64
N LEU A 16 -8.89 -17.82 -3.96
CA LEU A 16 -10.10 -18.42 -4.55
C LEU A 16 -10.12 -19.94 -4.46
N ALA A 17 -8.95 -20.59 -4.51
CA ALA A 17 -8.83 -22.04 -4.38
C ALA A 17 -7.69 -22.35 -3.40
N PRO A 18 -7.93 -22.24 -2.08
CA PRO A 18 -6.88 -22.49 -1.10
C PRO A 18 -6.35 -23.91 -1.16
N ALA A 19 -5.02 -24.06 -1.05
CA ALA A 19 -4.36 -25.34 -1.09
C ALA A 19 -4.73 -26.20 0.14
N ILE A 20 -4.70 -27.51 -0.01
CA ILE A 20 -4.95 -28.46 1.09
C ILE A 20 -3.96 -28.24 2.23
N GLU A 21 -2.72 -27.86 1.91
CA GLU A 21 -1.67 -27.54 2.88
C GLU A 21 -2.04 -26.38 3.80
N LEU A 22 -2.88 -25.46 3.33
CA LEU A 22 -3.40 -24.34 4.11
C LEU A 22 -4.70 -24.69 4.85
N GLY A 23 -5.14 -25.95 4.80
CA GLY A 23 -6.38 -26.40 5.39
C GLY A 23 -7.61 -26.18 4.52
N GLY A 24 -7.44 -25.84 3.24
CA GLY A 24 -8.53 -25.58 2.31
C GLY A 24 -9.36 -24.35 2.62
N GLU A 25 -8.87 -23.47 3.47
CA GLU A 25 -9.56 -22.23 3.89
C GLU A 25 -8.68 -21.01 3.64
N TRP A 26 -9.32 -19.87 3.43
CA TRP A 26 -8.67 -18.59 3.29
C TRP A 26 -9.38 -17.55 4.17
N PRO A 27 -8.69 -16.83 5.07
CA PRO A 27 -7.26 -16.97 5.39
C PRO A 27 -6.91 -18.32 6.03
N PRO A 28 -5.65 -18.79 5.93
CA PRO A 28 -5.24 -20.07 6.49
C PRO A 28 -5.46 -20.17 8.00
N LYS A 29 -5.69 -21.39 8.46
CA LYS A 29 -5.86 -21.65 9.91
C LYS A 29 -4.62 -21.23 10.68
N GLY A 30 -4.83 -20.61 11.84
CA GLY A 30 -3.75 -20.14 12.71
C GLY A 30 -3.28 -18.72 12.41
N ILE A 31 -3.81 -18.07 11.35
CA ILE A 31 -3.53 -16.67 11.05
C ILE A 31 -4.73 -15.84 11.47
N GLU A 32 -4.48 -14.81 12.29
CA GLU A 32 -5.46 -13.79 12.63
C GLU A 32 -5.37 -12.65 11.61
N PRO A 33 -6.36 -12.49 10.71
CA PRO A 33 -6.33 -11.39 9.74
C PRO A 33 -6.44 -10.04 10.43
N VAL A 34 -5.83 -9.02 9.83
CA VAL A 34 -5.98 -7.64 10.29
C VAL A 34 -7.40 -7.18 10.01
N ASP A 35 -8.04 -6.53 10.99
CA ASP A 35 -9.38 -5.95 10.80
C ASP A 35 -9.30 -4.76 9.83
N ALA A 36 -9.98 -4.90 8.69
CA ALA A 36 -9.98 -3.88 7.65
C ALA A 36 -10.71 -2.60 8.05
N SER A 37 -11.55 -2.64 9.10
CA SER A 37 -12.28 -1.46 9.55
C SER A 37 -11.52 -0.57 10.54
N GLU A 38 -10.33 -0.98 10.97
CA GLU A 38 -9.50 -0.22 11.92
C GLU A 38 -8.44 0.64 11.19
N VAL A 39 -7.17 0.43 11.52
CA VAL A 39 -6.05 1.20 10.94
C VAL A 39 -5.97 1.11 9.41
N PRO A 40 -6.25 -0.04 8.74
CA PRO A 40 -6.26 -0.07 7.28
C PRO A 40 -7.22 0.91 6.63
N THR A 41 -8.37 1.20 7.24
CA THR A 41 -9.30 2.23 6.74
C THR A 41 -8.67 3.62 6.82
N ALA A 42 -8.01 3.95 7.93
CA ALA A 42 -7.27 5.21 8.08
C ALA A 42 -6.14 5.31 7.05
N ASN A 43 -5.41 4.24 6.82
CA ASN A 43 -4.36 4.17 5.80
C ASN A 43 -4.91 4.43 4.40
N THR A 44 -6.06 3.86 4.06
CA THR A 44 -6.71 4.07 2.76
C THR A 44 -7.11 5.53 2.59
N THR A 45 -7.63 6.16 3.63
CA THR A 45 -7.99 7.58 3.61
C THR A 45 -6.76 8.45 3.35
N ILE A 46 -5.66 8.18 4.02
CA ILE A 46 -4.39 8.90 3.84
C ILE A 46 -3.88 8.71 2.41
N LEU A 47 -3.94 7.50 1.89
CA LEU A 47 -3.49 7.16 0.53
C LEU A 47 -4.29 7.91 -0.53
N LEU A 48 -5.61 7.94 -0.41
CA LEU A 48 -6.49 8.66 -1.33
C LEU A 48 -6.28 10.17 -1.25
N SER A 49 -6.05 10.70 -0.06
CA SER A 49 -5.71 12.12 0.14
C SER A 49 -4.38 12.48 -0.54
N SER A 50 -3.39 11.60 -0.48
CA SER A 50 -2.12 11.81 -1.16
C SER A 50 -2.28 11.85 -2.69
N GLY A 51 -3.17 11.03 -3.23
CA GLY A 51 -3.51 11.05 -4.65
C GLY A 51 -4.10 12.38 -5.09
N SER A 52 -4.99 12.96 -4.28
CA SER A 52 -5.53 14.30 -4.53
C SER A 52 -4.44 15.37 -4.50
N ALA A 53 -3.54 15.30 -3.53
CA ALA A 53 -2.42 16.25 -3.41
C ALA A 53 -1.47 16.17 -4.61
N VAL A 54 -1.16 14.98 -5.10
CA VAL A 54 -0.35 14.79 -6.31
C VAL A 54 -1.04 15.37 -7.54
N THR A 55 -2.35 15.16 -7.66
CA THR A 55 -3.13 15.70 -8.78
C THR A 55 -3.08 17.22 -8.79
N VAL A 56 -3.25 17.87 -7.63
CA VAL A 56 -3.13 19.33 -7.50
C VAL A 56 -1.74 19.79 -7.91
N SER A 57 -0.69 19.10 -7.44
CA SER A 57 0.69 19.43 -7.79
C SER A 57 0.94 19.34 -9.30
N HIS A 58 0.48 18.27 -9.93
CA HIS A 58 0.65 18.04 -11.37
C HIS A 58 -0.05 19.10 -12.21
N HIS A 59 -1.30 19.40 -11.89
CA HIS A 59 -2.06 20.44 -12.61
C HIS A 59 -1.45 21.84 -12.41
N SER A 60 -0.92 22.11 -11.22
CA SER A 60 -0.24 23.38 -10.96
C SER A 60 1.06 23.52 -11.76
N LEU A 61 1.80 22.43 -11.93
CA LEU A 61 3.00 22.42 -12.79
C LEU A 61 2.64 22.68 -14.25
N VAL A 62 1.56 22.05 -14.76
CA VAL A 62 1.10 22.25 -16.14
C VAL A 62 0.71 23.72 -16.37
N ASN A 63 0.12 24.36 -15.37
CA ASN A 63 -0.29 25.77 -15.44
C ASN A 63 0.82 26.75 -15.01
N GLN A 64 2.03 26.26 -14.75
CA GLN A 64 3.18 27.05 -14.33
C GLN A 64 2.99 27.80 -13.00
N LEU A 65 2.12 27.28 -12.13
CA LEU A 65 1.90 27.80 -10.78
C LEU A 65 2.86 27.08 -9.80
N ILE A 66 4.11 27.51 -9.76
CA ILE A 66 5.19 26.82 -9.05
C ILE A 66 4.91 26.72 -7.54
N ASP A 67 4.37 27.77 -6.93
CA ASP A 67 4.08 27.78 -5.49
C ASP A 67 3.07 26.71 -5.11
N TRP A 68 1.98 26.60 -5.86
CA TRP A 68 0.96 25.59 -5.64
C TRP A 68 1.48 24.17 -5.91
N ALA A 69 2.34 24.01 -6.92
CA ALA A 69 3.00 22.75 -7.19
C ALA A 69 3.85 22.30 -6.00
N ASN A 70 4.62 23.22 -5.42
CA ASN A 70 5.43 22.92 -4.24
C ASN A 70 4.59 22.53 -3.03
N TYR A 71 3.50 23.25 -2.76
CA TYR A 71 2.60 22.91 -1.66
C TYR A 71 1.98 21.53 -1.84
N GLY A 72 1.50 21.21 -3.04
CA GLY A 72 0.95 19.91 -3.35
C GLY A 72 1.97 18.79 -3.18
N SER A 73 3.20 18.98 -3.62
CA SER A 73 4.28 18.00 -3.47
C SER A 73 4.64 17.76 -2.01
N VAL A 74 4.78 18.82 -1.22
CA VAL A 74 5.08 18.71 0.22
C VAL A 74 3.95 17.98 0.95
N ALA A 75 2.70 18.30 0.65
CA ALA A 75 1.57 17.61 1.24
C ALA A 75 1.57 16.11 0.91
N THR A 76 1.88 15.75 -0.33
CA THR A 76 1.97 14.35 -0.78
C THR A 76 3.04 13.60 0.01
N ILE A 77 4.19 14.23 0.22
CA ILE A 77 5.32 13.62 0.94
C ILE A 77 4.94 13.37 2.40
N ILE A 78 4.33 14.35 3.07
CA ILE A 78 3.89 14.21 4.46
C ILE A 78 2.91 13.05 4.59
N LEU A 79 1.92 12.97 3.70
CA LEU A 79 0.94 11.89 3.70
C LEU A 79 1.58 10.53 3.43
N ALA A 80 2.56 10.46 2.53
CA ALA A 80 3.29 9.23 2.25
C ALA A 80 4.09 8.75 3.47
N ILE A 81 4.73 9.66 4.19
CA ILE A 81 5.47 9.35 5.41
C ILE A 81 4.52 8.82 6.50
N LEU A 82 3.37 9.45 6.69
CA LEU A 82 2.35 9.00 7.63
C LEU A 82 1.84 7.61 7.27
N PHE A 83 1.53 7.38 6.00
CA PHE A 83 1.07 6.07 5.52
C PHE A 83 2.13 4.99 5.80
N THR A 84 3.39 5.26 5.47
CA THR A 84 4.49 4.32 5.70
C THR A 84 4.66 4.01 7.18
N GLY A 85 4.58 5.02 8.05
CA GLY A 85 4.66 4.84 9.50
C GLY A 85 3.55 3.96 10.04
N LEU A 86 2.32 4.18 9.61
CA LEU A 86 1.18 3.34 10.00
C LEU A 86 1.31 1.91 9.49
N GLN A 87 1.85 1.71 8.28
CA GLN A 87 2.10 0.37 7.76
C GLN A 87 3.17 -0.38 8.55
N VAL A 88 4.22 0.30 8.98
CA VAL A 88 5.24 -0.30 9.85
C VAL A 88 4.62 -0.73 11.18
N LEU A 89 3.78 0.10 11.77
CA LEU A 89 3.06 -0.26 13.00
C LEU A 89 2.17 -1.50 12.79
N GLU A 90 1.47 -1.57 11.66
CA GLU A 90 0.67 -2.74 11.31
C GLU A 90 1.53 -4.01 11.20
N TYR A 91 2.67 -3.92 10.51
CA TYR A 91 3.58 -5.06 10.35
C TYR A 91 4.13 -5.56 11.69
N LEU A 92 4.38 -4.66 12.64
CA LEU A 92 4.84 -5.03 13.98
C LEU A 92 3.73 -5.65 14.82
N GLY A 93 2.48 -5.30 14.56
CA GLY A 93 1.32 -5.78 15.31
C GLY A 93 0.69 -7.06 14.78
N VAL A 94 1.04 -7.52 13.57
CA VAL A 94 0.46 -8.75 13.02
C VAL A 94 1.09 -10.00 13.65
N SER A 95 0.30 -11.06 13.72
CA SER A 95 0.70 -12.33 14.34
C SER A 95 1.40 -13.29 13.37
N TYR A 96 1.61 -12.87 12.13
CA TYR A 96 2.22 -13.70 11.07
C TYR A 96 3.30 -12.93 10.32
N THR A 97 4.18 -13.66 9.63
CA THR A 97 5.30 -13.11 8.88
C THR A 97 5.15 -13.39 7.38
N ILE A 98 6.03 -12.80 6.58
CA ILE A 98 6.06 -13.04 5.13
C ILE A 98 6.31 -14.52 4.80
N THR A 99 6.98 -15.24 5.69
CA THR A 99 7.33 -16.66 5.50
C THR A 99 6.24 -17.62 5.99
N ASP A 100 5.15 -17.13 6.58
CA ASP A 100 4.13 -17.96 7.23
C ASP A 100 3.12 -18.58 6.25
N SER A 101 3.31 -18.53 4.99
CA SER A 101 2.56 -19.21 3.94
C SER A 101 2.38 -18.30 2.73
N VAL A 102 1.67 -18.81 1.73
CA VAL A 102 1.28 -18.02 0.55
C VAL A 102 0.47 -16.78 0.96
N PHE A 103 -0.36 -16.88 2.01
CA PHE A 103 -1.12 -15.73 2.51
C PHE A 103 -0.19 -14.61 2.98
N GLY A 104 0.77 -14.91 3.85
CA GLY A 104 1.73 -13.92 4.32
C GLY A 104 2.57 -13.35 3.19
N THR A 105 3.08 -14.21 2.29
CA THR A 105 3.89 -13.79 1.16
C THR A 105 3.12 -12.84 0.24
N THR A 106 1.92 -13.20 -0.19
CA THR A 106 1.14 -12.37 -1.11
C THR A 106 0.65 -11.08 -0.46
N PHE A 107 0.26 -11.14 0.81
CA PHE A 107 -0.18 -9.97 1.56
C PHE A 107 0.94 -8.94 1.71
N PHE A 108 2.11 -9.37 2.21
CA PHE A 108 3.22 -8.44 2.43
C PHE A 108 3.83 -7.95 1.12
N MET A 109 3.88 -8.76 0.07
CA MET A 109 4.36 -8.32 -1.24
C MET A 109 3.45 -7.26 -1.85
N ALA A 110 2.13 -7.42 -1.75
CA ALA A 110 1.19 -6.43 -2.28
C ALA A 110 1.32 -5.10 -1.54
N THR A 111 1.40 -5.12 -0.22
CA THR A 111 1.56 -3.89 0.58
C THR A 111 2.94 -3.27 0.43
N GLY A 112 3.99 -4.09 0.33
CA GLY A 112 5.35 -3.62 0.11
C GLY A 112 5.53 -2.95 -1.25
N LEU A 113 4.85 -3.44 -2.27
CA LEU A 113 4.88 -2.82 -3.60
C LEU A 113 4.29 -1.40 -3.57
N ILE A 114 3.20 -1.19 -2.82
CA ILE A 114 2.60 0.14 -2.67
C ILE A 114 3.60 1.09 -2.01
N ILE A 115 4.27 0.67 -0.95
CA ILE A 115 5.30 1.46 -0.27
C ILE A 115 6.47 1.78 -1.22
N GLY A 116 6.94 0.79 -1.97
CA GLY A 116 8.01 0.97 -2.95
C GLY A 116 7.63 1.97 -4.05
N SER A 117 6.38 1.95 -4.50
CA SER A 117 5.87 2.90 -5.48
C SER A 117 5.89 4.33 -4.94
N PHE A 118 5.56 4.54 -3.67
CA PHE A 118 5.65 5.85 -3.04
C PHE A 118 7.09 6.37 -2.99
N ILE A 119 8.05 5.51 -2.68
CA ILE A 119 9.47 5.90 -2.65
C ILE A 119 9.91 6.35 -4.04
N LEU A 120 9.51 5.63 -5.09
CA LEU A 120 9.83 6.03 -6.47
C LEU A 120 9.21 7.36 -6.86
N ILE A 121 7.95 7.59 -6.50
CA ILE A 121 7.27 8.87 -6.76
C ILE A 121 7.97 10.01 -6.03
N PHE A 122 8.34 9.77 -4.78
CA PHE A 122 9.10 10.72 -3.98
C PHE A 122 10.41 11.12 -4.68
N MET A 123 11.17 10.13 -5.16
CA MET A 123 12.42 10.40 -5.88
C MET A 123 12.19 11.23 -7.15
N ILE A 124 11.13 10.94 -7.90
CA ILE A 124 10.79 11.66 -9.12
C ILE A 124 10.41 13.12 -8.82
N ILE A 125 9.63 13.35 -7.77
CA ILE A 125 9.21 14.70 -7.39
C ILE A 125 10.38 15.57 -6.97
N PHE A 126 11.37 14.99 -6.27
CA PHE A 126 12.54 15.73 -5.81
C PHE A 126 13.65 15.85 -6.85
N TYR A 127 13.60 15.11 -7.93
CA TYR A 127 14.55 15.23 -9.02
C TYR A 127 14.13 16.32 -10.01
#